data_701dd53083cb6be12eaa490b16bb5f11
#
_entry.id   701dd53083cb6be12eaa490b16bb5f11
#
_cell.length_a   1.000
_cell.length_b   1.000
_cell.length_c   1.000
_cell.angle_alpha   90.00
_cell.angle_beta   90.00
_cell.angle_gamma   90.00
#
_symmetry.space_group_name_H-M   'P 1'
#
loop_
_entity.id
_entity.type
_entity.pdbx_description
1 polymer ?
#
loop_
_entity_poly.entity_id
_entity_poly.type
_entity_poly.pdbx_seq_one_letter_code
_entity_poly.pdbx_strand_id
1 'polypeptide(L)'
;MSKKIQQPDIKAQKELQSVELDLPDYATVRNKKFKIRWMLNFTRSMITKTILQEGNDDKQSCMCAALMVLNGFWSIKLLYWLKWRWFYYVKQYNETELTELLDLGKKKVPLDQYYTNTILLTALKDTSMMMKKEEVATTLQGLNTGQPTKSPNTTHG
;
A
#
# COMPACT_ATOMS: atom_id res chain seq x y z
N MET A 1 29.73 -6.48 -35.31
CA MET A 1 29.20 -5.21 -34.75
C MET A 1 28.13 -5.54 -33.72
N SER A 2 28.49 -5.47 -32.46
CA SER A 2 27.56 -5.74 -31.36
C SER A 2 26.70 -4.51 -31.12
N LYS A 3 25.38 -4.58 -31.37
CA LYS A 3 24.43 -3.52 -31.02
C LYS A 3 24.38 -3.44 -29.49
N LYS A 4 24.94 -2.37 -28.90
CA LYS A 4 24.70 -2.03 -27.51
C LYS A 4 23.22 -1.79 -27.38
N ILE A 5 22.53 -2.67 -26.63
CA ILE A 5 21.15 -2.46 -26.20
C ILE A 5 21.21 -1.30 -25.19
N GLN A 6 20.80 -0.11 -25.61
CA GLN A 6 20.64 1.03 -24.71
C GLN A 6 19.48 0.70 -23.78
N GLN A 7 19.79 0.59 -22.49
CA GLN A 7 18.72 0.52 -21.49
C GLN A 7 17.90 1.83 -21.56
N PRO A 8 16.57 1.73 -21.59
CA PRO A 8 15.72 2.91 -21.58
C PRO A 8 15.98 3.74 -20.32
N ASP A 9 15.91 5.06 -20.46
CA ASP A 9 16.08 6.00 -19.37
C ASP A 9 15.14 5.64 -18.19
N ILE A 10 15.63 5.73 -16.97
CA ILE A 10 14.88 5.42 -15.74
C ILE A 10 13.55 6.19 -15.69
N LYS A 11 13.53 7.39 -16.27
CA LYS A 11 12.32 8.22 -16.35
C LYS A 11 11.29 7.62 -17.32
N ALA A 12 11.74 7.16 -18.48
CA ALA A 12 10.88 6.49 -19.46
C ALA A 12 10.37 5.13 -18.94
N GLN A 13 11.17 4.40 -18.18
CA GLN A 13 10.72 3.17 -17.51
C GLN A 13 9.63 3.43 -16.49
N LYS A 14 9.75 4.49 -15.67
CA LYS A 14 8.73 4.87 -14.70
C LYS A 14 7.42 5.33 -15.36
N GLU A 15 7.51 6.07 -16.46
CA GLU A 15 6.33 6.49 -17.23
C GLU A 15 5.62 5.29 -17.85
N LEU A 16 6.35 4.36 -18.46
CA LEU A 16 5.81 3.11 -19.00
C LEU A 16 5.15 2.27 -17.91
N GLN A 17 5.79 2.13 -16.76
CA GLN A 17 5.26 1.38 -15.62
C GLN A 17 3.97 2.02 -15.09
N SER A 18 3.87 3.34 -15.03
CA SER A 18 2.66 4.03 -14.60
C SER A 18 1.50 3.80 -15.57
N VAL A 19 1.76 3.85 -16.88
CA VAL A 19 0.75 3.56 -17.93
C VAL A 19 0.31 2.10 -17.87
N GLU A 20 1.25 1.16 -17.71
CA GLU A 20 0.93 -0.27 -17.58
C GLU A 20 0.08 -0.57 -16.34
N LEU A 21 0.34 0.11 -15.24
CA LEU A 21 -0.45 -0.03 -14.01
C LEU A 21 -1.87 0.49 -14.15
N ASP A 22 -2.10 1.55 -14.92
CA ASP A 22 -3.43 2.15 -15.13
C ASP A 22 -4.32 1.31 -16.04
N LEU A 23 -3.73 0.56 -16.98
CA LEU A 23 -4.49 -0.30 -17.86
C LEU A 23 -5.05 -1.53 -17.10
N PRO A 24 -6.32 -1.88 -17.34
CA PRO A 24 -6.89 -3.06 -16.75
C PRO A 24 -6.37 -4.33 -17.43
N ASP A 25 -5.96 -5.30 -16.62
CA ASP A 25 -5.64 -6.65 -17.09
C ASP A 25 -6.80 -7.60 -16.85
N TYR A 26 -6.80 -8.72 -17.58
CA TYR A 26 -7.84 -9.73 -17.48
C TYR A 26 -7.24 -11.08 -17.16
N ALA A 27 -7.59 -11.63 -15.99
CA ALA A 27 -7.30 -13.02 -15.65
C ALA A 27 -8.45 -13.93 -16.09
N THR A 28 -8.13 -15.11 -16.58
CA THR A 28 -9.13 -16.10 -16.97
C THR A 28 -9.11 -17.26 -15.98
N VAL A 29 -10.22 -17.46 -15.26
CA VAL A 29 -10.38 -18.57 -14.32
C VAL A 29 -11.58 -19.40 -14.78
N ARG A 30 -11.38 -20.65 -15.16
CA ARG A 30 -12.44 -21.55 -15.68
C ARG A 30 -13.39 -20.86 -16.66
N ASN A 31 -12.90 -20.34 -17.76
CA ASN A 31 -13.68 -19.67 -18.81
C ASN A 31 -14.38 -18.35 -18.38
N LYS A 32 -14.08 -17.82 -17.19
CA LYS A 32 -14.55 -16.50 -16.76
C LYS A 32 -13.40 -15.50 -16.74
N LYS A 33 -13.61 -14.37 -17.40
CA LYS A 33 -12.66 -13.26 -17.40
C LYS A 33 -12.93 -12.33 -16.22
N PHE A 34 -11.91 -12.09 -15.41
CA PHE A 34 -11.95 -11.15 -14.29
C PHE A 34 -11.06 -9.97 -14.63
N LYS A 35 -11.62 -8.78 -14.47
CA LYS A 35 -10.92 -7.52 -14.71
C LYS A 35 -10.15 -7.13 -13.45
N ILE A 36 -8.84 -6.93 -13.60
CA ILE A 36 -7.95 -6.49 -12.53
C ILE A 36 -7.44 -5.10 -12.89
N ARG A 37 -7.58 -4.17 -11.98
CA ARG A 37 -7.11 -2.79 -12.08
C ARG A 37 -6.03 -2.53 -11.05
N TRP A 38 -5.39 -1.37 -11.15
CA TRP A 38 -4.55 -0.82 -10.10
C TRP A 38 -5.20 -0.99 -8.72
N MET A 39 -4.46 -1.55 -7.79
CA MET A 39 -4.97 -1.77 -6.44
C MET A 39 -5.00 -0.50 -5.61
N LEU A 40 -6.20 -0.14 -5.18
CA LEU A 40 -6.41 0.97 -4.26
C LEU A 40 -5.84 0.67 -2.87
N ASN A 41 -5.47 1.72 -2.13
CA ASN A 41 -4.87 1.59 -0.79
C ASN A 41 -5.73 0.77 0.18
N PHE A 42 -7.04 0.97 0.15
CA PHE A 42 -7.97 0.21 0.98
C PHE A 42 -7.95 -1.28 0.63
N THR A 43 -7.95 -1.64 -0.66
CA THR A 43 -7.87 -3.02 -1.12
C THR A 43 -6.59 -3.69 -0.65
N ARG A 44 -5.44 -3.01 -0.77
CA ARG A 44 -4.14 -3.51 -0.29
C ARG A 44 -4.14 -3.76 1.21
N SER A 45 -4.66 -2.81 1.99
CA SER A 45 -4.78 -2.96 3.44
C SER A 45 -5.63 -4.17 3.83
N MET A 46 -6.74 -4.40 3.13
CA MET A 46 -7.61 -5.55 3.36
C MET A 46 -6.93 -6.86 2.96
N ILE A 47 -6.17 -6.90 1.87
CA ILE A 47 -5.39 -8.08 1.45
C ILE A 47 -4.35 -8.41 2.52
N THR A 48 -3.55 -7.44 2.96
CA THR A 48 -2.56 -7.64 4.03
C THR A 48 -3.20 -8.18 5.30
N LYS A 49 -4.32 -7.60 5.70
CA LYS A 49 -5.09 -8.07 6.86
C LYS A 49 -5.54 -9.52 6.69
N THR A 50 -6.05 -9.88 5.52
CA THR A 50 -6.51 -11.25 5.22
C THR A 50 -5.35 -12.24 5.28
N ILE A 51 -4.19 -11.90 4.71
CA ILE A 51 -2.99 -12.74 4.73
C ILE A 51 -2.51 -12.99 6.17
N LEU A 52 -2.59 -11.99 7.03
CA LEU A 52 -2.14 -12.11 8.42
C LEU A 52 -3.12 -12.85 9.34
N GLN A 53 -4.40 -12.88 8.99
CA GLN A 53 -5.46 -13.42 9.87
C GLN A 53 -5.96 -14.80 9.47
N GLU A 54 -5.86 -15.16 8.20
CA GLU A 54 -6.39 -16.44 7.70
C GLU A 54 -5.25 -17.45 7.59
N GLY A 55 -5.43 -18.60 8.24
CA GLY A 55 -4.45 -19.68 8.23
C GLY A 55 -4.75 -20.80 7.23
N ASN A 56 -5.85 -20.72 6.48
CA ASN A 56 -6.20 -21.70 5.45
C ASN A 56 -5.88 -21.11 4.06
N ASP A 57 -4.93 -21.72 3.35
CA ASP A 57 -4.36 -21.20 2.10
C ASP A 57 -5.40 -21.08 0.99
N ASP A 58 -6.25 -22.08 0.77
CA ASP A 58 -7.30 -22.04 -0.25
C ASP A 58 -8.34 -20.94 0.03
N LYS A 59 -8.74 -20.82 1.28
CA LYS A 59 -9.67 -19.79 1.70
C LYS A 59 -9.05 -18.41 1.60
N GLN A 60 -7.81 -18.25 2.03
CA GLN A 60 -7.02 -17.03 1.91
C GLN A 60 -6.92 -16.58 0.46
N SER A 61 -6.57 -17.50 -0.46
CA SER A 61 -6.47 -17.25 -1.90
C SER A 61 -7.80 -16.79 -2.50
N CYS A 62 -8.91 -17.43 -2.13
CA CYS A 62 -10.25 -17.01 -2.56
C CYS A 62 -10.64 -15.64 -2.02
N MET A 63 -10.30 -15.33 -0.77
CA MET A 63 -10.54 -14.03 -0.15
C MET A 63 -9.72 -12.93 -0.80
N CYS A 64 -8.43 -13.16 -1.04
CA CYS A 64 -7.54 -12.22 -1.74
C CYS A 64 -8.00 -11.98 -3.19
N ALA A 65 -8.34 -13.06 -3.92
CA ALA A 65 -8.87 -12.95 -5.28
C ALA A 65 -10.18 -12.13 -5.33
N ALA A 66 -11.08 -12.32 -4.37
CA ALA A 66 -12.31 -11.54 -4.28
C ALA A 66 -12.03 -10.04 -4.04
N LEU A 67 -11.06 -9.71 -3.19
CA LEU A 67 -10.64 -8.33 -2.94
C LEU A 67 -10.04 -7.68 -4.19
N MET A 68 -9.20 -8.40 -4.92
CA MET A 68 -8.57 -7.90 -6.16
C MET A 68 -9.60 -7.62 -7.27
N VAL A 69 -10.60 -8.48 -7.41
CA VAL A 69 -11.68 -8.30 -8.40
C VAL A 69 -12.60 -7.14 -8.03
N LEU A 70 -12.93 -6.97 -6.76
CA LEU A 70 -13.83 -5.91 -6.29
C LEU A 70 -13.16 -4.53 -6.29
N ASN A 71 -11.90 -4.47 -5.92
CA ASN A 71 -10.99 -3.31 -5.95
C ASN A 71 -11.67 -1.94 -5.75
N GLY A 72 -12.27 -1.72 -4.58
CA GLY A 72 -12.88 -0.43 -4.23
C GLY A 72 -13.57 -0.50 -2.89
N PHE A 73 -13.55 0.59 -2.13
CA PHE A 73 -14.10 0.65 -0.77
C PHE A 73 -15.57 0.19 -0.71
N TRP A 74 -16.43 0.78 -1.53
CA TRP A 74 -17.87 0.45 -1.52
C TRP A 74 -18.14 -0.96 -2.04
N SER A 75 -17.46 -1.37 -3.12
CA SER A 75 -17.60 -2.72 -3.67
C SER A 75 -17.16 -3.79 -2.67
N ILE A 76 -16.04 -3.54 -1.96
CA ILE A 76 -15.57 -4.44 -0.92
C ILE A 76 -16.55 -4.46 0.25
N LYS A 77 -16.96 -3.29 0.75
CA LYS A 77 -17.86 -3.22 1.92
C LYS A 77 -19.20 -3.93 1.69
N LEU A 78 -19.75 -3.84 0.48
CA LEU A 78 -21.08 -4.40 0.17
C LEU A 78 -21.01 -5.85 -0.36
N LEU A 79 -20.03 -6.15 -1.22
CA LEU A 79 -20.04 -7.40 -2.00
C LEU A 79 -18.96 -8.40 -1.56
N TYR A 80 -17.99 -8.00 -0.74
CA TYR A 80 -16.88 -8.87 -0.36
C TYR A 80 -17.34 -10.15 0.32
N TRP A 81 -18.25 -10.01 1.29
CA TRP A 81 -18.80 -11.16 2.02
C TRP A 81 -19.45 -12.21 1.10
N LEU A 82 -20.18 -11.76 0.08
CA LEU A 82 -20.82 -12.64 -0.88
C LEU A 82 -19.82 -13.21 -1.89
N LYS A 83 -18.88 -12.37 -2.36
CA LYS A 83 -17.95 -12.71 -3.44
C LYS A 83 -16.95 -13.78 -3.05
N TRP A 84 -16.29 -13.66 -1.90
CA TRP A 84 -15.35 -14.67 -1.46
C TRP A 84 -16.02 -16.00 -1.12
N ARG A 85 -17.22 -15.98 -0.52
CA ARG A 85 -18.02 -17.19 -0.28
C ARG A 85 -18.43 -17.86 -1.56
N TRP A 86 -18.78 -17.07 -2.56
CA TRP A 86 -19.09 -17.60 -3.89
C TRP A 86 -17.86 -18.26 -4.54
N PHE A 87 -16.67 -17.70 -4.39
CA PHE A 87 -15.44 -18.30 -4.87
C PHE A 87 -15.11 -19.60 -4.13
N TYR A 88 -15.21 -19.59 -2.82
CA TYR A 88 -14.81 -20.72 -1.98
C TYR A 88 -15.83 -21.85 -1.96
N TYR A 89 -17.11 -21.57 -1.65
CA TYR A 89 -18.14 -22.62 -1.47
C TYR A 89 -18.87 -23.00 -2.76
N VAL A 90 -19.16 -22.05 -3.64
CA VAL A 90 -19.97 -22.30 -4.83
C VAL A 90 -19.11 -22.72 -6.01
N LYS A 91 -18.01 -22.02 -6.26
CA LYS A 91 -17.09 -22.31 -7.35
C LYS A 91 -15.98 -23.26 -6.98
N GLN A 92 -15.65 -23.34 -5.72
CA GLN A 92 -14.57 -24.19 -5.19
C GLN A 92 -13.28 -24.01 -5.99
N TYR A 93 -12.87 -22.76 -6.18
CA TYR A 93 -11.62 -22.47 -6.86
C TYR A 93 -10.45 -22.87 -5.99
N ASN A 94 -9.51 -23.59 -6.60
CA ASN A 94 -8.27 -23.98 -5.96
C ASN A 94 -7.24 -22.86 -6.09
N GLU A 95 -6.22 -22.86 -5.24
CA GLU A 95 -5.10 -21.91 -5.29
C GLU A 95 -4.45 -21.86 -6.68
N THR A 96 -4.20 -23.02 -7.29
CA THR A 96 -3.61 -23.15 -8.63
C THR A 96 -4.43 -22.44 -9.70
N GLU A 97 -5.74 -22.50 -9.65
CA GLU A 97 -6.64 -21.83 -10.60
C GLU A 97 -6.67 -20.32 -10.42
N LEU A 98 -6.46 -19.87 -9.18
CA LEU A 98 -6.42 -18.45 -8.84
C LEU A 98 -5.05 -17.82 -9.04
N THR A 99 -4.00 -18.61 -9.28
CA THR A 99 -2.61 -18.14 -9.40
C THR A 99 -2.48 -17.04 -10.44
N GLU A 100 -3.04 -17.20 -11.64
CA GLU A 100 -3.00 -16.17 -12.69
C GLU A 100 -3.62 -14.85 -12.21
N LEU A 101 -4.75 -14.91 -11.52
CA LEU A 101 -5.44 -13.75 -11.00
C LEU A 101 -4.63 -13.07 -9.89
N LEU A 102 -4.05 -13.86 -8.99
CA LEU A 102 -3.22 -13.37 -7.88
C LEU A 102 -1.92 -12.75 -8.40
N ASP A 103 -1.28 -13.35 -9.40
CA ASP A 103 -0.05 -12.84 -10.02
C ASP A 103 -0.29 -11.51 -10.75
N LEU A 104 -1.37 -11.42 -11.52
CA LEU A 104 -1.75 -10.16 -12.14
C LEU A 104 -2.09 -9.09 -11.08
N GLY A 105 -2.79 -9.48 -10.03
CA GLY A 105 -3.05 -8.59 -8.90
C GLY A 105 -1.77 -8.07 -8.26
N LYS A 106 -0.79 -8.94 -8.04
CA LYS A 106 0.52 -8.58 -7.49
C LYS A 106 1.27 -7.58 -8.38
N LYS A 107 1.23 -7.77 -9.70
CA LYS A 107 1.84 -6.83 -10.67
C LYS A 107 1.20 -5.44 -10.64
N LYS A 108 -0.08 -5.34 -10.26
CA LYS A 108 -0.81 -4.06 -10.13
C LYS A 108 -0.58 -3.35 -8.78
N VAL A 109 0.38 -3.79 -7.98
CA VAL A 109 0.81 -3.10 -6.77
C VAL A 109 2.14 -2.38 -7.06
N PRO A 110 2.22 -1.05 -6.96
CA PRO A 110 3.46 -0.31 -7.15
C PRO A 110 4.36 -0.47 -5.91
N LEU A 111 5.11 -1.56 -5.86
CA LEU A 111 5.95 -1.93 -4.72
C LEU A 111 6.99 -0.84 -4.41
N ASP A 112 7.63 -0.28 -5.45
CA ASP A 112 8.66 0.76 -5.29
C ASP A 112 8.12 2.01 -4.60
N GLN A 113 6.94 2.47 -5.00
CA GLN A 113 6.28 3.61 -4.37
C GLN A 113 5.83 3.30 -2.93
N TYR A 114 5.39 2.07 -2.69
CA TYR A 114 5.01 1.63 -1.36
C TYR A 114 6.20 1.63 -0.40
N TYR A 115 7.34 1.06 -0.81
CA TYR A 115 8.56 1.07 0.00
C TYR A 115 9.08 2.48 0.24
N THR A 116 9.14 3.31 -0.80
CA THR A 116 9.58 4.70 -0.68
C THR A 116 8.70 5.48 0.29
N ASN A 117 7.38 5.38 0.16
CA ASN A 117 6.45 6.05 1.07
C ASN A 117 6.57 5.53 2.51
N THR A 118 6.75 4.23 2.70
CA THR A 118 6.93 3.64 4.03
C THR A 118 8.20 4.16 4.69
N ILE A 119 9.31 4.24 3.98
CA ILE A 119 10.58 4.79 4.47
C ILE A 119 10.41 6.27 4.84
N LEU A 120 9.78 7.06 3.96
CA LEU A 120 9.54 8.49 4.20
C LEU A 120 8.64 8.73 5.42
N LEU A 121 7.57 7.96 5.57
CA LEU A 121 6.66 8.05 6.73
C LEU A 121 7.35 7.64 8.03
N THR A 122 8.20 6.61 7.99
CA THR A 122 8.98 6.19 9.16
C THR A 122 9.98 7.29 9.56
N ALA A 123 10.71 7.85 8.59
CA ALA A 123 11.64 8.95 8.84
C ALA A 123 10.91 10.19 9.39
N LEU A 124 9.74 10.53 8.86
CA LEU A 124 8.92 11.63 9.34
C LEU A 124 8.45 11.40 10.79
N LYS A 125 8.03 10.17 11.10
CA LYS A 125 7.63 9.78 12.45
C LYS A 125 8.79 9.91 13.43
N ASP A 126 9.98 9.43 13.06
CA ASP A 126 11.16 9.49 13.90
C ASP A 126 11.59 10.95 14.14
N THR A 127 11.57 11.78 13.10
CA THR A 127 11.84 13.22 13.20
C THR A 127 10.84 13.92 14.13
N SER A 128 9.54 13.63 13.98
CA SER A 128 8.49 14.19 14.85
C SER A 128 8.63 13.76 16.30
N MET A 129 9.10 12.54 16.56
CA MET A 129 9.36 12.06 17.91
C MET A 129 10.60 12.71 18.53
N MET A 130 11.65 12.98 17.73
CA MET A 130 12.83 13.70 18.19
C MET A 130 12.50 15.14 18.53
N MET A 131 11.76 15.87 17.69
CA MET A 131 11.33 17.25 17.97
C MET A 131 10.54 17.34 19.28
N LYS A 132 9.58 16.44 19.50
CA LYS A 132 8.83 16.42 20.77
C LYS A 132 9.69 16.13 21.99
N LYS A 133 10.73 15.33 21.88
CA LYS A 133 11.66 15.05 22.99
C LYS A 133 12.54 16.25 23.31
N GLU A 134 13.01 16.97 22.30
CA GLU A 134 13.80 18.19 22.48
C GLU A 134 12.98 19.33 23.06
N GLU A 135 11.74 19.54 22.58
CA GLU A 135 10.83 20.54 23.16
C GLU A 135 10.50 20.24 24.63
N VAL A 136 10.23 18.98 24.95
CA VAL A 136 9.99 18.54 26.34
C VAL A 136 11.25 18.74 27.19
N ALA A 137 12.44 18.42 26.66
CA ALA A 137 13.70 18.59 27.38
C ALA A 137 14.01 20.07 27.67
N THR A 138 13.80 20.95 26.68
CA THR A 138 13.96 22.39 26.84
C THR A 138 12.97 23.02 27.82
N THR A 139 11.71 22.55 27.77
CA THR A 139 10.66 23.00 28.71
C THR A 139 10.99 22.55 30.14
N LEU A 140 11.44 21.31 30.33
CA LEU A 140 11.85 20.79 31.63
C LEU A 140 13.10 21.48 32.19
N GLN A 141 14.08 21.81 31.33
CA GLN A 141 15.24 22.59 31.73
C GLN A 141 14.86 24.02 32.13
N GLY A 142 13.95 24.66 31.41
CA GLY A 142 13.42 25.98 31.76
C GLY A 142 12.68 26.01 33.11
N LEU A 143 11.99 24.94 33.45
CA LEU A 143 11.30 24.80 34.74
C LEU A 143 12.27 24.53 35.91
N ASN A 144 13.36 23.80 35.66
CA ASN A 144 14.34 23.46 36.71
C ASN A 144 15.33 24.60 37.02
N THR A 145 15.52 25.57 36.14
CA THR A 145 16.48 26.67 36.34
C THR A 145 15.87 27.89 37.01
N GLY A 146 14.57 27.93 37.24
CA GLY A 146 13.92 28.96 38.08
C GLY A 146 14.25 30.42 37.72
N GLN A 147 14.81 30.69 36.55
CA GLN A 147 15.14 32.04 36.12
C GLN A 147 13.98 32.68 35.36
N PRO A 148 13.46 33.81 35.84
CA PRO A 148 12.48 34.58 35.09
C PRO A 148 13.14 35.10 33.81
N THR A 149 12.57 34.78 32.67
CA THR A 149 12.96 35.32 31.36
C THR A 149 12.89 36.85 31.42
N LYS A 150 14.07 37.53 31.40
CA LYS A 150 14.14 38.96 31.18
C LYS A 150 13.58 39.31 29.81
N SER A 151 12.51 40.06 29.81
CA SER A 151 11.98 40.72 28.63
C SER A 151 13.07 41.61 27.99
N PRO A 152 13.18 41.65 26.66
CA PRO A 152 14.07 42.59 26.00
C PRO A 152 13.52 44.01 26.20
N ASN A 153 14.30 44.83 26.94
CA ASN A 153 14.05 46.26 27.12
C ASN A 153 14.03 46.95 25.75
N THR A 154 12.91 47.47 25.39
CA THR A 154 12.77 48.53 24.37
C THR A 154 13.34 49.81 24.94
N THR A 155 14.53 50.16 24.52
CA THR A 155 15.10 51.53 24.76
C THR A 155 14.65 52.41 23.60
N HIS A 156 13.67 53.26 23.87
CA HIS A 156 13.45 54.48 23.10
C HIS A 156 14.45 55.52 23.62
N GLY A 157 15.24 56.07 22.69
CA GLY A 157 16.07 57.24 22.85
C GLY A 157 16.38 57.79 21.47
#